data_298d537c8400d34b3a7b5cde9bf8cd05
#
_entry.id   298d537c8400d34b3a7b5cde9bf8cd05
#
_cell.length_a   1.000
_cell.length_b   1.000
_cell.length_c   1.000
_cell.angle_alpha   90.00
_cell.angle_beta   90.00
_cell.angle_gamma   90.00
#
_symmetry.space_group_name_H-M   'P 1'
#
loop_
_entity.id
_entity.type
_entity.pdbx_description
1 polymer ?
#
loop_
_entity_poly.entity_id
_entity_poly.type
_entity_poly.pdbx_seq_one_letter_code
_entity_poly.pdbx_strand_id
1 'polypeptide(L)'
;MKVFITGGTGLVGSAVVAELVAAGHTVTALSRSVSSAERAEAAGVTPLRGSLTDLEVLRAGAERAEGVIHLAFGNDFSSPEAIARDVTEEAEALAALAGPLIGTGRPLVTVAGTPVAPGRASTEEDPLPTEGPVGGRSESVARVLALAPRGVRAAAVRLPRTVHHDGRGGFAGLLTEHARRTGVARNTRAAGRRGAAAPP
;
A
#
# COMPACT_ATOMS: atom_id res chain seq x y z
N MET A 1 -14.68 13.42 -6.64
CA MET A 1 -14.82 12.81 -5.30
C MET A 1 -13.76 13.37 -4.36
N LYS A 2 -14.06 13.40 -3.05
CA LYS A 2 -13.04 13.65 -2.01
C LYS A 2 -12.39 12.32 -1.64
N VAL A 3 -11.10 12.17 -1.88
CA VAL A 3 -10.36 10.93 -1.61
C VAL A 3 -9.35 11.17 -0.49
N PHE A 4 -9.35 10.30 0.53
CA PHE A 4 -8.29 10.27 1.53
C PHE A 4 -7.31 9.14 1.18
N ILE A 5 -6.02 9.48 1.09
CA ILE A 5 -4.98 8.51 0.74
C ILE A 5 -3.89 8.46 1.80
N THR A 6 -3.48 7.26 2.18
CA THR A 6 -2.24 7.04 2.94
C THR A 6 -1.15 6.55 2.00
N GLY A 7 0.09 6.94 2.25
CA GLY A 7 1.21 6.59 1.37
C GLY A 7 1.24 7.34 0.03
N GLY A 8 0.45 8.41 -0.12
CA GLY A 8 0.32 9.18 -1.37
C GLY A 8 1.62 9.81 -1.89
N THR A 9 2.64 10.00 -1.05
CA THR A 9 3.95 10.53 -1.44
C THR A 9 5.02 9.44 -1.63
N GLY A 10 4.63 8.16 -1.55
CA GLY A 10 5.50 7.01 -1.83
C GLY A 10 5.59 6.70 -3.34
N LEU A 11 6.37 5.67 -3.69
CA LEU A 11 6.60 5.28 -5.09
C LEU A 11 5.29 5.02 -5.87
N VAL A 12 4.43 4.16 -5.34
CA VAL A 12 3.12 3.85 -5.96
C VAL A 12 2.14 5.01 -5.75
N GLY A 13 2.15 5.57 -4.54
CA GLY A 13 1.19 6.62 -4.16
C GLY A 13 1.30 7.89 -4.98
N SER A 14 2.51 8.31 -5.37
CA SER A 14 2.70 9.50 -6.19
C SER A 14 2.07 9.37 -7.58
N ALA A 15 2.18 8.19 -8.20
CA ALA A 15 1.51 7.90 -9.46
C ALA A 15 -0.02 7.89 -9.29
N VAL A 16 -0.53 7.23 -8.24
CA VAL A 16 -1.96 7.21 -7.94
C VAL A 16 -2.51 8.61 -7.68
N VAL A 17 -1.76 9.44 -6.94
CA VAL A 17 -2.14 10.84 -6.69
C VAL A 17 -2.21 11.63 -7.99
N ALA A 18 -1.23 11.48 -8.88
CA ALA A 18 -1.23 12.17 -10.17
C ALA A 18 -2.47 11.83 -11.00
N GLU A 19 -2.84 10.55 -11.07
CA GLU A 19 -4.04 10.08 -11.77
C GLU A 19 -5.33 10.60 -11.14
N LEU A 20 -5.43 10.61 -9.80
CA LEU A 20 -6.60 11.12 -9.08
C LEU A 20 -6.79 12.61 -9.33
N VAL A 21 -5.73 13.40 -9.28
CA VAL A 21 -5.77 14.85 -9.54
C VAL A 21 -6.13 15.11 -11.01
N ALA A 22 -5.51 14.39 -11.95
CA ALA A 22 -5.84 14.49 -13.38
C ALA A 22 -7.31 14.14 -13.67
N ALA A 23 -7.88 13.19 -12.93
CA ALA A 23 -9.30 12.81 -13.03
C ALA A 23 -10.25 13.80 -12.30
N GLY A 24 -9.75 14.91 -11.75
CA GLY A 24 -10.55 15.94 -11.09
C GLY A 24 -11.02 15.59 -9.68
N HIS A 25 -10.35 14.66 -9.01
CA HIS A 25 -10.65 14.34 -7.61
C HIS A 25 -9.94 15.32 -6.66
N THR A 26 -10.60 15.63 -5.54
CA THR A 26 -9.97 16.37 -4.43
C THR A 26 -9.30 15.36 -3.50
N VAL A 27 -7.98 15.45 -3.35
CA VAL A 27 -7.21 14.46 -2.60
C VAL A 27 -6.67 15.07 -1.31
N THR A 28 -6.82 14.34 -0.21
CA THR A 28 -6.16 14.61 1.07
C THR A 28 -5.19 13.46 1.35
N ALA A 29 -3.91 13.75 1.60
CA ALA A 29 -2.89 12.74 1.82
C ALA A 29 -2.34 12.77 3.25
N LEU A 30 -2.33 11.61 3.92
CA LEU A 30 -1.64 11.46 5.19
C LEU A 30 -0.14 11.74 5.02
N SER A 31 0.39 12.66 5.82
CA SER A 31 1.76 13.16 5.71
C SER A 31 2.46 13.13 7.08
N ARG A 32 3.40 12.19 7.27
CA ARG A 32 4.09 11.99 8.56
C ARG A 32 5.22 13.00 8.83
N SER A 33 5.78 13.62 7.80
CA SER A 33 6.90 14.55 7.91
C SER A 33 6.61 15.85 7.16
N VAL A 34 7.36 16.92 7.47
CA VAL A 34 7.29 18.20 6.74
C VAL A 34 7.54 17.95 5.26
N SER A 35 8.60 17.21 4.92
CA SER A 35 8.94 16.93 3.52
C SER A 35 7.88 16.11 2.77
N SER A 36 7.12 15.23 3.45
CA SER A 36 6.00 14.55 2.82
C SER A 36 4.80 15.47 2.61
N ALA A 37 4.58 16.44 3.50
CA ALA A 37 3.54 17.45 3.33
C ALA A 37 3.85 18.37 2.15
N GLU A 38 5.08 18.87 2.06
CA GLU A 38 5.55 19.70 0.93
C GLU A 38 5.41 18.96 -0.42
N ARG A 39 5.75 17.67 -0.48
CA ARG A 39 5.53 16.87 -1.69
C ARG A 39 4.06 16.69 -2.05
N ALA A 40 3.18 16.55 -1.05
CA ALA A 40 1.74 16.48 -1.28
C ALA A 40 1.22 17.80 -1.83
N GLU A 41 1.59 18.93 -1.24
CA GLU A 41 1.22 20.28 -1.71
C GLU A 41 1.72 20.55 -3.14
N ALA A 42 2.98 20.20 -3.45
CA ALA A 42 3.53 20.32 -4.78
C ALA A 42 2.79 19.47 -5.84
N ALA A 43 2.14 18.39 -5.42
CA ALA A 43 1.27 17.55 -6.26
C ALA A 43 -0.19 18.04 -6.31
N GLY A 44 -0.52 19.21 -5.76
CA GLY A 44 -1.89 19.74 -5.71
C GLY A 44 -2.81 19.03 -4.71
N VAL A 45 -2.25 18.40 -3.68
CA VAL A 45 -2.96 17.59 -2.69
C VAL A 45 -2.87 18.24 -1.32
N THR A 46 -3.97 18.21 -0.56
CA THR A 46 -4.01 18.73 0.81
C THR A 46 -3.33 17.75 1.76
N PRO A 47 -2.24 18.14 2.47
CA PRO A 47 -1.64 17.27 3.46
C PRO A 47 -2.48 17.22 4.75
N LEU A 48 -2.65 16.02 5.31
CA LEU A 48 -3.14 15.80 6.67
C LEU A 48 -2.00 15.26 7.51
N ARG A 49 -1.56 16.04 8.50
CA ARG A 49 -0.43 15.65 9.36
C ARG A 49 -0.79 14.49 10.26
N GLY A 50 0.06 13.46 10.26
CA GLY A 50 -0.10 12.26 11.07
C GLY A 50 0.67 11.07 10.50
N SER A 51 0.71 9.99 11.26
CA SER A 51 1.34 8.71 10.93
C SER A 51 0.31 7.58 10.88
N LEU A 52 0.73 6.35 10.59
CA LEU A 52 -0.16 5.18 10.65
C LEU A 52 -0.58 4.83 12.08
N THR A 53 0.16 5.28 13.08
CA THR A 53 -0.15 5.05 14.50
C THR A 53 -1.11 6.12 15.06
N ASP A 54 -1.36 7.21 14.34
CA ASP A 54 -2.31 8.25 14.74
C ASP A 54 -3.74 7.87 14.32
N LEU A 55 -4.31 6.86 14.98
CA LEU A 55 -5.58 6.24 14.59
C LEU A 55 -6.76 7.22 14.53
N GLU A 56 -6.77 8.24 15.41
CA GLU A 56 -7.81 9.29 15.38
C GLU A 56 -7.70 10.17 14.13
N VAL A 57 -6.47 10.49 13.69
CA VAL A 57 -6.24 11.23 12.44
C VAL A 57 -6.71 10.42 11.24
N LEU A 58 -6.45 9.10 11.25
CA LEU A 58 -6.92 8.20 10.19
C LEU A 58 -8.45 8.13 10.13
N ARG A 59 -9.13 8.00 11.29
CA ARG A 59 -10.60 8.02 11.37
C ARG A 59 -11.17 9.34 10.84
N ALA A 60 -10.65 10.47 11.31
CA ALA A 60 -11.11 11.79 10.87
C ALA A 60 -10.88 12.02 9.37
N GLY A 61 -9.78 11.51 8.80
CA GLY A 61 -9.52 11.55 7.36
C GLY A 61 -10.54 10.74 6.58
N ALA A 62 -10.84 9.51 7.03
CA ALA A 62 -11.81 8.62 6.41
C ALA A 62 -13.26 9.14 6.53
N GLU A 63 -13.63 9.74 7.66
CA GLU A 63 -14.97 10.34 7.87
C GLU A 63 -15.28 11.44 6.84
N ARG A 64 -14.30 12.29 6.54
CA ARG A 64 -14.45 13.45 5.64
C ARG A 64 -14.34 13.06 4.15
N ALA A 65 -13.93 11.84 3.84
CA ALA A 65 -13.69 11.37 2.48
C ALA A 65 -14.93 10.66 1.91
N GLU A 66 -15.09 10.72 0.60
CA GLU A 66 -16.04 9.91 -0.17
C GLU A 66 -15.46 8.55 -0.56
N GLY A 67 -14.14 8.38 -0.41
CA GLY A 67 -13.43 7.13 -0.62
C GLY A 67 -12.03 7.16 0.00
N VAL A 68 -11.52 5.99 0.36
CA VAL A 68 -10.22 5.84 1.02
C VAL A 68 -9.33 4.91 0.20
N ILE A 69 -8.07 5.30 0.03
CA ILE A 69 -7.01 4.46 -0.58
C ILE A 69 -5.87 4.31 0.42
N HIS A 70 -5.56 3.07 0.77
CA HIS A 70 -4.48 2.75 1.71
C HIS A 70 -3.31 2.09 0.98
N LEU A 71 -2.19 2.83 0.86
CA LEU A 71 -0.95 2.37 0.21
C LEU A 71 0.26 2.41 1.15
N ALA A 72 0.10 2.97 2.35
CA ALA A 72 1.20 3.11 3.28
C ALA A 72 1.55 1.78 3.96
N PHE A 73 2.84 1.55 4.13
CA PHE A 73 3.42 0.49 4.94
C PHE A 73 4.73 0.99 5.54
N GLY A 74 5.14 0.50 6.71
CA GLY A 74 6.36 0.97 7.40
C GLY A 74 7.62 0.77 6.56
N ASN A 75 7.74 -0.40 5.93
CA ASN A 75 8.90 -0.82 5.11
C ASN A 75 10.23 -0.89 5.90
N ASP A 76 10.15 -1.14 7.20
CA ASP A 76 11.33 -1.40 8.02
C ASP A 76 11.68 -2.90 7.97
N PHE A 77 12.56 -3.28 7.08
CA PHE A 77 13.05 -4.65 6.91
C PHE A 77 14.34 -4.91 7.67
N SER A 78 14.66 -4.10 8.68
CA SER A 78 15.92 -4.20 9.44
C SER A 78 15.98 -5.43 10.35
N SER A 79 14.83 -5.87 10.88
CA SER A 79 14.71 -7.07 11.70
C SER A 79 13.33 -7.71 11.58
N PRO A 80 13.17 -9.00 11.98
CA PRO A 80 11.85 -9.64 12.06
C PRO A 80 10.86 -8.90 12.96
N GLU A 81 11.32 -8.34 14.06
CA GLU A 81 10.50 -7.58 15.01
C GLU A 81 10.02 -6.26 14.40
N ALA A 82 10.87 -5.58 13.63
CA ALA A 82 10.50 -4.36 12.91
C ALA A 82 9.41 -4.66 11.87
N ILE A 83 9.55 -5.74 11.12
CA ILE A 83 8.54 -6.18 10.15
C ILE A 83 7.23 -6.53 10.85
N ALA A 84 7.27 -7.26 11.97
CA ALA A 84 6.07 -7.64 12.73
C ALA A 84 5.34 -6.40 13.27
N ARG A 85 6.09 -5.41 13.77
CA ARG A 85 5.54 -4.11 14.18
C ARG A 85 4.84 -3.41 13.01
N ASP A 86 5.49 -3.28 11.86
CA ASP A 86 4.93 -2.64 10.68
C ASP A 86 3.64 -3.33 10.20
N VAL A 87 3.57 -4.67 10.28
CA VAL A 87 2.36 -5.46 9.96
C VAL A 87 1.24 -5.16 10.95
N THR A 88 1.55 -5.04 12.23
CA THR A 88 0.55 -4.71 13.27
C THR A 88 0.03 -3.28 13.08
N GLU A 89 0.91 -2.32 12.87
CA GLU A 89 0.55 -0.91 12.62
C GLU A 89 -0.34 -0.77 11.38
N GLU A 90 -0.05 -1.50 10.29
CA GLU A 90 -0.91 -1.51 9.10
C GLU A 90 -2.30 -2.09 9.39
N ALA A 91 -2.37 -3.17 10.18
CA ALA A 91 -3.65 -3.80 10.54
C ALA A 91 -4.54 -2.86 11.36
N GLU A 92 -3.95 -2.16 12.33
CA GLU A 92 -4.64 -1.16 13.16
C GLU A 92 -5.07 0.06 12.34
N ALA A 93 -4.22 0.54 11.45
CA ALA A 93 -4.52 1.64 10.54
C ALA A 93 -5.68 1.29 9.60
N LEU A 94 -5.68 0.09 9.01
CA LEU A 94 -6.78 -0.38 8.16
C LEU A 94 -8.10 -0.47 8.93
N ALA A 95 -8.08 -0.95 10.17
CA ALA A 95 -9.26 -0.99 11.02
C ALA A 95 -9.79 0.43 11.34
N ALA A 96 -8.90 1.38 11.62
CA ALA A 96 -9.25 2.77 11.87
C ALA A 96 -9.86 3.45 10.63
N LEU A 97 -9.29 3.19 9.45
CA LEU A 97 -9.79 3.72 8.17
C LEU A 97 -11.15 3.11 7.78
N ALA A 98 -11.36 1.82 8.08
CA ALA A 98 -12.56 1.10 7.72
C ALA A 98 -13.78 1.46 8.58
N GLY A 99 -13.57 1.73 9.87
CA GLY A 99 -14.64 2.00 10.83
C GLY A 99 -15.68 3.02 10.35
N PRO A 100 -15.27 4.23 9.94
CA PRO A 100 -16.18 5.27 9.46
C PRO A 100 -16.90 4.94 8.13
N LEU A 101 -16.47 3.90 7.42
CA LEU A 101 -17.05 3.52 6.12
C LEU A 101 -18.14 2.46 6.25
N ILE A 102 -18.25 1.80 7.40
CA ILE A 102 -19.25 0.74 7.62
C ILE A 102 -20.66 1.30 7.45
N GLY A 103 -21.49 0.62 6.65
CA GLY A 103 -22.88 1.00 6.37
C GLY A 103 -23.04 2.17 5.40
N THR A 104 -21.95 2.70 4.84
CA THR A 104 -22.01 3.93 4.02
C THR A 104 -21.98 3.69 2.50
N GLY A 105 -21.65 2.50 2.04
CA GLY A 105 -21.40 2.22 0.62
C GLY A 105 -20.14 2.86 0.05
N ARG A 106 -19.33 3.56 0.87
CA ARG A 106 -18.10 4.21 0.42
C ARG A 106 -16.98 3.21 0.16
N PRO A 107 -16.08 3.47 -0.83
CA PRO A 107 -14.97 2.58 -1.15
C PRO A 107 -13.82 2.66 -0.15
N LEU A 108 -13.24 1.50 0.15
CA LEU A 108 -11.93 1.33 0.75
C LEU A 108 -11.08 0.46 -0.16
N VAL A 109 -10.06 1.03 -0.75
CA VAL A 109 -9.09 0.33 -1.60
C VAL A 109 -7.79 0.15 -0.83
N THR A 110 -7.30 -1.07 -0.74
CA THR A 110 -5.97 -1.40 -0.19
C THR A 110 -5.13 -2.16 -1.21
N VAL A 111 -3.89 -2.46 -0.87
CA VAL A 111 -2.97 -3.18 -1.75
C VAL A 111 -2.53 -4.50 -1.13
N ALA A 112 -2.31 -5.48 -1.98
CA ALA A 112 -1.73 -6.77 -1.66
C ALA A 112 -0.62 -7.12 -2.66
N GLY A 113 0.20 -8.10 -2.33
CA GLY A 113 1.13 -8.67 -3.31
C GLY A 113 0.42 -9.68 -4.21
N THR A 114 0.93 -9.84 -5.43
CA THR A 114 0.48 -10.91 -6.32
C THR A 114 0.92 -12.28 -5.78
N PRO A 115 0.00 -13.24 -5.59
CA PRO A 115 0.36 -14.58 -5.14
C PRO A 115 1.17 -15.33 -6.21
N VAL A 116 1.83 -16.40 -5.80
CA VAL A 116 2.51 -17.31 -6.73
C VAL A 116 1.63 -18.54 -6.95
N ALA A 117 1.21 -18.75 -8.20
CA ALA A 117 0.52 -19.97 -8.63
C ALA A 117 1.53 -20.85 -9.40
N PRO A 118 1.97 -22.02 -8.86
CA PRO A 118 2.92 -22.88 -9.56
C PRO A 118 2.38 -23.36 -10.91
N GLY A 119 3.19 -23.23 -11.97
CA GLY A 119 2.86 -23.74 -13.31
C GLY A 119 1.84 -22.91 -14.11
N ARG A 120 1.25 -21.84 -13.57
CA ARG A 120 0.32 -20.96 -14.28
C ARG A 120 0.43 -19.50 -13.84
N ALA A 121 -0.20 -18.60 -14.56
CA ALA A 121 -0.40 -17.23 -14.09
C ALA A 121 -1.38 -17.24 -12.88
N SER A 122 -1.11 -16.38 -11.89
CA SER A 122 -2.04 -16.15 -10.79
C SER A 122 -3.20 -15.27 -11.21
N THR A 123 -4.34 -15.47 -10.58
CA THR A 123 -5.56 -14.69 -10.77
C THR A 123 -5.97 -14.03 -9.46
N GLU A 124 -6.98 -13.17 -9.50
CA GLU A 124 -7.54 -12.52 -8.32
C GLU A 124 -8.25 -13.50 -7.36
N GLU A 125 -8.60 -14.68 -7.83
CA GLU A 125 -9.22 -15.75 -7.02
C GLU A 125 -8.20 -16.56 -6.21
N ASP A 126 -6.91 -16.50 -6.60
CA ASP A 126 -5.86 -17.21 -5.87
C ASP A 126 -5.72 -16.64 -4.45
N PRO A 127 -5.53 -17.49 -3.43
CA PRO A 127 -5.37 -17.04 -2.06
C PRO A 127 -4.09 -16.19 -1.91
N LEU A 128 -4.18 -15.15 -1.09
CA LEU A 128 -3.01 -14.36 -0.73
C LEU A 128 -2.04 -15.20 0.12
N PRO A 129 -0.71 -15.02 -0.05
CA PRO A 129 0.27 -15.75 0.74
C PRO A 129 0.20 -15.32 2.21
N THR A 130 0.00 -16.27 3.11
CA THR A 130 -0.03 -16.05 4.57
C THR A 130 1.32 -16.34 5.23
N GLU A 131 2.24 -16.93 4.50
CA GLU A 131 3.58 -17.29 4.99
C GLU A 131 4.60 -16.19 4.71
N GLY A 132 5.69 -16.25 5.48
CA GLY A 132 6.81 -15.30 5.35
C GLY A 132 6.65 -14.06 6.21
N PRO A 133 7.68 -13.19 6.23
CA PRO A 133 7.76 -12.07 7.17
C PRO A 133 6.58 -11.09 7.11
N VAL A 134 5.98 -10.92 5.93
CA VAL A 134 4.84 -10.02 5.70
C VAL A 134 3.51 -10.76 5.51
N GLY A 135 3.44 -12.06 5.88
CA GLY A 135 2.23 -12.89 5.71
C GLY A 135 1.00 -12.34 6.42
N GLY A 136 1.17 -11.72 7.58
CA GLY A 136 0.09 -11.07 8.33
C GLY A 136 -0.64 -9.95 7.59
N ARG A 137 -0.02 -9.34 6.57
CA ARG A 137 -0.68 -8.35 5.71
C ARG A 137 -1.85 -8.97 4.92
N SER A 138 -1.72 -10.24 4.53
CA SER A 138 -2.78 -10.96 3.84
C SER A 138 -4.04 -11.13 4.70
N GLU A 139 -3.87 -11.32 6.01
CA GLU A 139 -4.99 -11.34 6.96
C GLU A 139 -5.66 -9.97 7.06
N SER A 140 -4.87 -8.89 7.11
CA SER A 140 -5.39 -7.52 7.16
C SER A 140 -6.21 -7.19 5.92
N VAL A 141 -5.74 -7.58 4.74
CA VAL A 141 -6.49 -7.45 3.47
C VAL A 141 -7.78 -8.30 3.51
N ALA A 142 -7.71 -9.54 3.97
CA ALA A 142 -8.90 -10.40 4.09
C ALA A 142 -9.95 -9.79 5.02
N ARG A 143 -9.54 -9.20 6.16
CA ARG A 143 -10.44 -8.47 7.07
C ARG A 143 -11.11 -7.28 6.39
N VAL A 144 -10.38 -6.52 5.57
CA VAL A 144 -10.95 -5.40 4.79
C VAL A 144 -11.98 -5.91 3.80
N LEU A 145 -11.66 -6.95 3.02
CA LEU A 145 -12.59 -7.53 2.04
C LEU A 145 -13.85 -8.11 2.70
N ALA A 146 -13.73 -8.67 3.90
CA ALA A 146 -14.86 -9.18 4.70
C ALA A 146 -15.82 -8.08 5.18
N LEU A 147 -15.52 -6.79 4.98
CA LEU A 147 -16.43 -5.69 5.29
C LEU A 147 -17.47 -5.43 4.19
N ALA A 148 -17.38 -6.09 3.04
CA ALA A 148 -18.34 -5.90 1.94
C ALA A 148 -19.81 -6.17 2.38
N PRO A 149 -20.16 -7.24 3.11
CA PRO A 149 -21.51 -7.42 3.63
C PRO A 149 -21.94 -6.40 4.68
N ARG A 150 -20.97 -5.66 5.26
CA ARG A 150 -21.21 -4.58 6.21
C ARG A 150 -21.34 -3.20 5.54
N GLY A 151 -21.51 -3.18 4.21
CA GLY A 151 -21.75 -1.95 3.45
C GLY A 151 -20.49 -1.11 3.18
N VAL A 152 -19.31 -1.72 3.10
CA VAL A 152 -18.08 -1.09 2.58
C VAL A 152 -17.80 -1.63 1.18
N ARG A 153 -17.58 -0.76 0.21
CA ARG A 153 -17.10 -1.20 -1.12
C ARG A 153 -15.59 -1.48 -1.05
N ALA A 154 -15.25 -2.63 -0.47
CA ALA A 154 -13.88 -3.04 -0.23
C ALA A 154 -13.25 -3.65 -1.48
N ALA A 155 -12.01 -3.24 -1.80
CA ALA A 155 -11.21 -3.81 -2.88
C ALA A 155 -9.73 -3.89 -2.48
N ALA A 156 -9.03 -4.90 -3.01
CA ALA A 156 -7.60 -5.05 -2.85
C ALA A 156 -6.92 -5.14 -4.23
N VAL A 157 -6.04 -4.20 -4.53
CA VAL A 157 -5.25 -4.22 -5.77
C VAL A 157 -4.01 -5.07 -5.54
N ARG A 158 -3.83 -6.10 -6.36
CA ARG A 158 -2.67 -7.01 -6.28
C ARG A 158 -1.52 -6.46 -7.10
N LEU A 159 -0.57 -5.83 -6.42
CA LEU A 159 0.61 -5.25 -7.06
C LEU A 159 1.59 -6.36 -7.48
N PRO A 160 2.21 -6.26 -8.67
CA PRO A 160 3.30 -7.14 -9.04
C PRO A 160 4.49 -6.98 -8.09
N ARG A 161 5.32 -8.02 -7.98
CA ARG A 161 6.51 -8.02 -7.10
C ARG A 161 7.51 -6.93 -7.47
N THR A 162 7.58 -6.59 -8.74
CA THR A 162 8.47 -5.56 -9.26
C THR A 162 7.64 -4.37 -9.70
N VAL A 163 7.59 -3.35 -8.86
CA VAL A 163 7.03 -2.04 -9.18
C VAL A 163 8.18 -1.05 -9.18
N HIS A 164 8.33 -0.29 -10.26
CA HIS A 164 9.38 0.71 -10.39
C HIS A 164 8.92 1.87 -11.25
N HIS A 165 9.61 3.00 -11.15
CA HIS A 165 9.46 4.15 -12.00
C HIS A 165 10.84 4.62 -12.45
N ASP A 166 11.07 4.78 -13.76
CA ASP A 166 12.35 5.14 -14.35
C ASP A 166 13.54 4.29 -13.83
N GLY A 167 13.34 2.99 -13.66
CA GLY A 167 14.36 2.06 -13.15
C GLY A 167 14.70 2.26 -11.67
N ARG A 168 13.91 3.02 -10.92
CA ARG A 168 14.11 3.31 -9.49
C ARG A 168 12.98 2.71 -8.66
N GLY A 169 13.29 2.50 -7.39
CA GLY A 169 12.32 2.07 -6.37
C GLY A 169 11.99 0.60 -6.37
N GLY A 170 11.14 0.21 -5.42
CA GLY A 170 10.74 -1.17 -5.18
C GLY A 170 11.90 -2.10 -4.83
N PHE A 171 11.63 -3.38 -4.81
CA PHE A 171 12.67 -4.39 -4.51
C PHE A 171 13.80 -4.42 -5.54
N ALA A 172 13.53 -4.15 -6.81
CA ALA A 172 14.56 -4.07 -7.85
C ALA A 172 15.56 -2.95 -7.55
N GLY A 173 15.07 -1.78 -7.16
CA GLY A 173 15.92 -0.66 -6.74
C GLY A 173 16.77 -0.98 -5.52
N LEU A 174 16.17 -1.57 -4.48
CA LEU A 174 16.88 -1.99 -3.25
C LEU A 174 17.98 -3.02 -3.55
N LEU A 175 17.68 -4.03 -4.37
CA LEU A 175 18.66 -5.06 -4.74
C LEU A 175 19.78 -4.47 -5.59
N THR A 176 19.49 -3.57 -6.51
CA THR A 176 20.48 -2.88 -7.33
C THR A 176 21.40 -2.01 -6.48
N GLU A 177 20.84 -1.25 -5.55
CA GLU A 177 21.60 -0.42 -4.61
C GLU A 177 22.50 -1.26 -3.72
N HIS A 178 21.97 -2.38 -3.18
CA HIS A 178 22.76 -3.32 -2.40
C HIS A 178 23.91 -3.90 -3.22
N ALA A 179 23.66 -4.35 -4.45
CA ALA A 179 24.68 -4.89 -5.33
C ALA A 179 25.78 -3.87 -5.67
N ARG A 180 25.39 -2.62 -5.94
CA ARG A 180 26.35 -1.54 -6.17
C ARG A 180 27.24 -1.26 -4.98
N ARG A 181 26.68 -1.26 -3.77
CA ARG A 181 27.40 -0.99 -2.53
C ARG A 181 28.32 -2.14 -2.11
N THR A 182 27.89 -3.38 -2.29
CA THR A 182 28.60 -4.57 -1.78
C THR A 182 29.43 -5.30 -2.85
N GLY A 183 29.23 -4.99 -4.13
CA GLY A 183 29.81 -5.74 -5.25
C GLY A 183 29.19 -7.13 -5.44
N VAL A 184 28.13 -7.48 -4.70
CA VAL A 184 27.52 -8.82 -4.70
C VAL A 184 26.05 -8.75 -5.06
N ALA A 185 25.68 -9.37 -6.19
CA ALA A 185 24.29 -9.68 -6.51
C ALA A 185 24.00 -11.13 -6.13
N ARG A 186 23.19 -11.34 -5.08
CA ARG A 186 22.76 -12.69 -4.67
C ARG A 186 21.49 -13.07 -5.38
N ASN A 187 21.53 -14.16 -6.14
CA ASN A 187 20.33 -14.81 -6.66
C ASN A 187 19.98 -15.97 -5.72
N THR A 188 18.83 -15.89 -5.05
CA THR A 188 18.27 -17.06 -4.39
C THR A 188 17.74 -17.97 -5.50
N ARG A 189 18.39 -19.08 -5.80
CA ARG A 189 17.91 -20.13 -6.72
C ARG A 189 16.62 -20.76 -6.18
N ALA A 190 15.53 -20.06 -6.29
CA ALA A 190 14.22 -20.69 -6.41
C ALA A 190 14.00 -20.88 -7.92
N ALA A 191 14.39 -22.02 -8.44
CA ALA A 191 14.17 -22.39 -9.82
C ALA A 191 12.71 -22.11 -10.20
N GLY A 192 12.47 -21.34 -11.27
CA GLY A 192 11.18 -21.22 -11.90
C GLY A 192 10.28 -20.05 -11.49
N ARG A 193 10.68 -19.10 -10.67
CA ARG A 193 9.83 -17.94 -10.34
C ARG A 193 10.05 -16.81 -11.34
N ARG A 194 9.19 -16.72 -12.35
CA ARG A 194 9.03 -15.50 -13.14
C ARG A 194 8.11 -14.57 -12.35
N GLY A 195 8.65 -13.47 -11.81
CA GLY A 195 7.84 -12.40 -11.23
C GLY A 195 7.16 -11.59 -12.34
N ALA A 196 5.89 -11.24 -12.15
CA ALA A 196 5.28 -10.21 -12.98
C ALA A 196 5.96 -8.86 -12.68
N ALA A 197 6.30 -8.12 -13.71
CA ALA A 197 6.75 -6.73 -13.63
C ALA A 197 5.63 -5.81 -14.10
N ALA A 198 5.47 -4.65 -13.46
CA ALA A 198 4.63 -3.59 -13.99
C ALA A 198 5.31 -2.96 -15.22
N PRO A 199 4.56 -2.53 -16.23
CA PRO A 199 5.11 -1.74 -17.32
C PRO A 199 5.64 -0.39 -16.80
N PRO A 200 6.54 0.25 -17.53
CA PRO A 200 7.09 1.55 -17.18
C PRO A 200 6.02 2.65 -17.14
#